data_12a4eed3697e5bc6fc7b7994358a3b6f
#
_entry.id   12a4eed3697e5bc6fc7b7994358a3b6f
#
_cell.length_a   1.000
_cell.length_b   1.000
_cell.length_c   1.000
_cell.angle_alpha   90.00
_cell.angle_beta   90.00
_cell.angle_gamma   90.00
#
_symmetry.space_group_name_H-M   'P 1'
#
loop_
_entity.id
_entity.type
_entity.pdbx_description
1 polymer ?
#
loop_
_entity_poly.entity_id
_entity_poly.type
_entity_poly.pdbx_seq_one_letter_code
_entity_poly.pdbx_strand_id
1 'polypeptide(L)'
;MAPAMLRYPLVLKGVLPPRWPPLRYLELGFGQGVTINVLAAACEGEFWGVEFNPAHVTHAEEMRAAAGSNCVLLETSFEEFAQRNDLPTFDVIALHGVWSWIAKSDRQTIVDLIRRLLVPGGVVYISYNTLPGWSDGAPLRYLLKFHNDNVSSPNDGIRKRIEEAVAFVRSLENAKAVFFRAHPGASARLKRIASQDPRYTAHEYLTDNWQPDYFAHVARALSEAKLSFAASSNILDRFNPTAISAEGRKLLATVDDTVLRETIFDYLGNQQFRRDLFVKGLRMLPAGEQTAELQAIRFMVTRTAADLRSTLNEACENWKLNDELYGSLTQALISEGFRPKSLESLHQAIGRERFSVK
;
A
#
# COMPACT_ATOMS: atom_id res chain seq x y z
N MET A 1 3.04 6.24 2.44
CA MET A 1 1.92 7.03 3.02
C MET A 1 2.26 8.51 3.18
N ALA A 2 3.48 8.94 2.80
CA ALA A 2 3.83 10.36 2.87
C ALA A 2 2.87 11.22 2.02
N PRO A 3 2.42 12.39 2.49
CA PRO A 3 1.43 13.23 1.80
C PRO A 3 1.77 13.54 0.35
N ALA A 4 3.03 13.85 0.05
CA ALA A 4 3.49 14.08 -1.32
C ALA A 4 3.30 12.85 -2.23
N MET A 5 3.53 11.63 -1.68
CA MET A 5 3.34 10.37 -2.40
C MET A 5 1.86 10.04 -2.62
N LEU A 6 0.95 10.55 -1.78
CA LEU A 6 -0.49 10.42 -1.98
C LEU A 6 -1.01 11.45 -3.00
N ARG A 7 -0.44 12.66 -3.00
CA ARG A 7 -0.83 13.74 -3.91
C ARG A 7 -0.56 13.41 -5.37
N TYR A 8 0.61 12.85 -5.68
CA TYR A 8 1.04 12.60 -7.07
C TYR A 8 0.09 11.69 -7.86
N PRO A 9 -0.30 10.49 -7.36
CA PRO A 9 -1.27 9.65 -8.06
C PRO A 9 -2.64 10.32 -8.28
N LEU A 10 -3.10 11.13 -7.34
CA LEU A 10 -4.36 11.87 -7.47
C LEU A 10 -4.27 12.87 -8.64
N VAL A 11 -3.24 13.72 -8.64
CA VAL A 11 -3.04 14.70 -9.72
C VAL A 11 -2.84 14.02 -11.07
N LEU A 12 -2.09 12.91 -11.10
CA LEU A 12 -1.89 12.12 -12.32
C LEU A 12 -3.20 11.60 -12.91
N LYS A 13 -4.19 11.28 -12.05
CA LYS A 13 -5.54 10.86 -12.43
C LYS A 13 -6.51 12.02 -12.64
N GLY A 14 -6.06 13.26 -12.54
CA GLY A 14 -6.91 14.45 -12.66
C GLY A 14 -7.83 14.67 -11.47
N VAL A 15 -7.58 14.03 -10.33
CA VAL A 15 -8.35 14.24 -9.11
C VAL A 15 -7.77 15.40 -8.33
N LEU A 16 -8.65 16.31 -7.88
CA LEU A 16 -8.26 17.45 -7.05
C LEU A 16 -7.71 16.95 -5.70
N PRO A 17 -6.41 17.14 -5.41
CA PRO A 17 -5.87 16.75 -4.14
C PRO A 17 -6.25 17.74 -3.04
N PRO A 18 -6.27 17.30 -1.78
CA PRO A 18 -6.40 18.21 -0.66
C PRO A 18 -5.29 19.28 -0.65
N ARG A 19 -5.59 20.43 -0.06
CA ARG A 19 -4.60 21.50 0.13
C ARG A 19 -3.84 21.28 1.43
N TRP A 20 -2.55 21.07 1.34
CA TRP A 20 -1.60 20.98 2.46
C TRP A 20 -0.46 21.96 2.24
N PRO A 21 0.33 22.34 3.25
CA PRO A 21 0.13 22.33 4.70
C PRO A 21 -0.86 23.40 5.21
N PRO A 22 -1.30 23.36 6.49
CA PRO A 22 -1.05 22.30 7.48
C PRO A 22 -1.89 21.06 7.22
N LEU A 23 -1.40 19.89 7.62
CA LEU A 23 -2.02 18.60 7.41
C LEU A 23 -2.56 18.05 8.73
N ARG A 24 -3.79 17.54 8.76
CA ARG A 24 -4.29 16.66 9.83
C ARG A 24 -4.34 15.24 9.35
N TYR A 25 -3.50 14.41 9.96
CA TYR A 25 -3.26 13.03 9.56
C TYR A 25 -3.62 12.07 10.69
N LEU A 26 -4.36 11.02 10.36
CA LEU A 26 -4.69 9.93 11.28
C LEU A 26 -4.17 8.61 10.69
N GLU A 27 -3.40 7.85 11.47
CA GLU A 27 -2.97 6.49 11.15
C GLU A 27 -3.70 5.50 12.06
N LEU A 28 -4.55 4.65 11.47
CA LEU A 28 -5.26 3.59 12.16
C LEU A 28 -4.44 2.29 12.07
N GLY A 29 -3.99 1.77 13.21
CA GLY A 29 -3.08 0.64 13.30
C GLY A 29 -1.65 1.05 12.90
N PHE A 30 -1.03 1.96 13.63
CA PHE A 30 0.31 2.48 13.30
C PHE A 30 1.44 1.46 13.54
N GLY A 31 1.15 0.30 14.15
CA GLY A 31 2.15 -0.71 14.45
C GLY A 31 3.29 -0.16 15.30
N GLN A 32 4.54 -0.35 14.88
CA GLN A 32 5.70 0.17 15.59
C GLN A 32 5.89 1.69 15.50
N GLY A 33 5.00 2.41 14.82
CA GLY A 33 4.97 3.87 14.78
C GLY A 33 6.02 4.54 13.89
N VAL A 34 6.71 3.78 13.03
CA VAL A 34 7.78 4.34 12.17
C VAL A 34 7.23 5.42 11.24
N THR A 35 6.12 5.15 10.54
CA THR A 35 5.56 6.10 9.57
C THR A 35 5.10 7.38 10.23
N ILE A 36 4.29 7.26 11.29
CA ILE A 36 3.72 8.45 11.94
C ILE A 36 4.80 9.35 12.56
N ASN A 37 5.82 8.77 13.19
CA ASN A 37 6.91 9.54 13.76
C ASN A 37 7.74 10.25 12.70
N VAL A 38 8.07 9.57 11.59
CA VAL A 38 8.80 10.19 10.47
C VAL A 38 7.98 11.32 9.85
N LEU A 39 6.67 11.13 9.65
CA LEU A 39 5.81 12.16 9.07
C LEU A 39 5.64 13.36 10.01
N ALA A 40 5.44 13.12 11.30
CA ALA A 40 5.31 14.19 12.29
C ALA A 40 6.60 15.02 12.47
N ALA A 41 7.77 14.39 12.27
CA ALA A 41 9.06 15.10 12.30
C ALA A 41 9.36 15.86 10.99
N ALA A 42 8.84 15.39 9.84
CA ALA A 42 9.20 15.91 8.53
C ALA A 42 8.16 16.84 7.89
N CYS A 43 6.93 16.83 8.37
CA CYS A 43 5.82 17.56 7.78
C CYS A 43 5.16 18.52 8.78
N GLU A 44 4.69 19.65 8.31
CA GLU A 44 3.89 20.59 9.09
C GLU A 44 2.45 20.07 9.24
N GLY A 45 1.97 19.91 10.48
CA GLY A 45 0.62 19.44 10.73
C GLY A 45 0.41 18.81 12.10
N GLU A 46 -0.76 18.21 12.27
CA GLU A 46 -1.19 17.45 13.43
C GLU A 46 -1.26 15.97 13.05
N PHE A 47 -0.53 15.12 13.77
CA PHE A 47 -0.42 13.69 13.47
C PHE A 47 -0.97 12.87 14.64
N TRP A 48 -1.95 12.04 14.35
CA TRP A 48 -2.62 11.17 15.31
C TRP A 48 -2.45 9.71 14.90
N GLY A 49 -2.22 8.84 15.87
CA GLY A 49 -2.11 7.41 15.64
C GLY A 49 -2.88 6.60 16.66
N VAL A 50 -3.46 5.50 16.21
CA VAL A 50 -4.21 4.54 17.04
C VAL A 50 -3.59 3.16 16.87
N GLU A 51 -3.28 2.50 17.98
CA GLU A 51 -2.76 1.14 18.02
C GLU A 51 -3.21 0.47 19.32
N PHE A 52 -3.65 -0.79 19.24
CA PHE A 52 -4.14 -1.51 20.42
C PHE A 52 -3.06 -2.31 21.13
N ASN A 53 -1.92 -2.59 20.46
CA ASN A 53 -0.85 -3.38 21.03
C ASN A 53 0.09 -2.51 21.88
N PRO A 54 0.14 -2.70 23.22
CA PRO A 54 0.93 -1.85 24.11
C PRO A 54 2.42 -1.90 23.81
N ALA A 55 2.96 -3.04 23.32
CA ALA A 55 4.38 -3.14 22.95
C ALA A 55 4.72 -2.27 21.74
N HIS A 56 3.80 -2.17 20.77
CA HIS A 56 3.94 -1.28 19.62
C HIS A 56 3.89 0.19 20.04
N VAL A 57 2.94 0.53 20.93
CA VAL A 57 2.78 1.89 21.44
C VAL A 57 4.04 2.32 22.21
N THR A 58 4.56 1.46 23.09
CA THR A 58 5.79 1.74 23.82
C THR A 58 6.97 2.04 22.89
N HIS A 59 7.17 1.21 21.87
CA HIS A 59 8.22 1.44 20.86
C HIS A 59 8.00 2.75 20.08
N ALA A 60 6.75 3.04 19.69
CA ALA A 60 6.43 4.27 18.99
C ALA A 60 6.66 5.53 19.84
N GLU A 61 6.42 5.46 21.16
CA GLU A 61 6.69 6.54 22.11
C GLU A 61 8.20 6.77 22.29
N GLU A 62 9.00 5.70 22.33
CA GLU A 62 10.47 5.80 22.34
C GLU A 62 10.98 6.52 21.09
N MET A 63 10.44 6.16 19.91
CA MET A 63 10.77 6.84 18.66
C MET A 63 10.33 8.30 18.67
N ARG A 64 9.12 8.61 19.19
CA ARG A 64 8.60 9.97 19.33
C ARG A 64 9.54 10.84 20.17
N ALA A 65 9.98 10.31 21.30
CA ALA A 65 10.92 11.00 22.18
C ALA A 65 12.27 11.24 21.50
N ALA A 66 12.81 10.23 20.80
CA ALA A 66 14.08 10.33 20.08
C ALA A 66 14.03 11.30 18.89
N ALA A 67 12.91 11.35 18.18
CA ALA A 67 12.72 12.24 17.03
C ALA A 67 12.31 13.68 17.43
N GLY A 68 11.91 13.91 18.68
CA GLY A 68 11.32 15.17 19.12
C GLY A 68 10.01 15.51 18.39
N SER A 69 9.31 14.50 17.88
CA SER A 69 8.04 14.71 17.17
C SER A 69 6.88 14.94 18.15
N ASN A 70 5.87 15.67 17.71
CA ASN A 70 4.71 16.04 18.53
C ASN A 70 3.42 15.28 18.15
N CYS A 71 3.54 14.08 17.55
CA CYS A 71 2.38 13.28 17.24
C CYS A 71 1.66 12.78 18.51
N VAL A 72 0.35 12.60 18.38
CA VAL A 72 -0.51 12.02 19.43
C VAL A 72 -0.62 10.54 19.18
N LEU A 73 -0.10 9.71 20.08
CA LEU A 73 -0.16 8.26 20.00
C LEU A 73 -1.14 7.74 21.05
N LEU A 74 -2.09 6.90 20.66
CA LEU A 74 -3.15 6.40 21.53
C LEU A 74 -3.11 4.87 21.56
N GLU A 75 -2.94 4.31 22.77
CA GLU A 75 -3.16 2.91 23.04
C GLU A 75 -4.66 2.68 23.24
N THR A 76 -5.34 2.23 22.21
CA THR A 76 -6.78 2.01 22.24
C THR A 76 -7.24 1.15 21.06
N SER A 77 -8.37 0.46 21.22
CA SER A 77 -9.04 -0.24 20.12
C SER A 77 -9.75 0.75 19.18
N PHE A 78 -10.11 0.29 17.97
CA PHE A 78 -10.90 1.11 17.04
C PHE A 78 -12.29 1.43 17.61
N GLU A 79 -12.88 0.50 18.34
CA GLU A 79 -14.18 0.67 18.97
C GLU A 79 -14.15 1.77 20.05
N GLU A 80 -13.19 1.70 20.98
CA GLU A 80 -13.02 2.72 22.03
C GLU A 80 -12.67 4.08 21.43
N PHE A 81 -11.80 4.12 20.40
CA PHE A 81 -11.48 5.34 19.69
C PHE A 81 -12.72 5.94 19.01
N ALA A 82 -13.61 5.09 18.46
CA ALA A 82 -14.83 5.53 17.82
C ALA A 82 -15.83 6.19 18.81
N GLN A 83 -15.78 5.84 20.09
CA GLN A 83 -16.66 6.41 21.11
C GLN A 83 -16.24 7.81 21.55
N ARG A 84 -15.04 8.26 21.22
CA ARG A 84 -14.56 9.61 21.58
C ARG A 84 -15.29 10.70 20.81
N ASN A 85 -15.66 11.77 21.51
CA ASN A 85 -16.34 12.94 20.95
C ASN A 85 -15.43 14.17 20.80
N ASP A 86 -14.19 14.07 21.29
CA ASP A 86 -13.19 15.16 21.31
C ASP A 86 -12.19 15.10 20.14
N LEU A 87 -12.44 14.24 19.13
CA LEU A 87 -11.53 14.04 18.01
C LEU A 87 -11.67 15.17 16.98
N PRO A 88 -10.52 15.64 16.43
CA PRO A 88 -10.56 16.57 15.31
C PRO A 88 -11.02 15.87 14.03
N THR A 89 -11.25 16.65 12.99
CA THR A 89 -11.39 16.13 11.63
C THR A 89 -10.02 16.03 10.95
N PHE A 90 -9.89 15.11 9.98
CA PHE A 90 -8.62 14.80 9.32
C PHE A 90 -8.71 15.01 7.81
N ASP A 91 -7.60 15.44 7.21
CA ASP A 91 -7.43 15.54 5.77
C ASP A 91 -7.03 14.20 5.15
N VAL A 92 -6.29 13.39 5.92
CA VAL A 92 -5.86 12.05 5.54
C VAL A 92 -6.13 11.08 6.65
N ILE A 93 -6.74 9.93 6.31
CA ILE A 93 -6.83 8.76 7.19
C ILE A 93 -6.10 7.61 6.48
N ALA A 94 -5.11 7.03 7.13
CA ALA A 94 -4.28 5.97 6.58
C ALA A 94 -4.46 4.65 7.33
N LEU A 95 -4.61 3.56 6.55
CA LEU A 95 -4.69 2.18 7.03
C LEU A 95 -3.68 1.35 6.23
N HIS A 96 -2.51 1.09 6.80
CA HIS A 96 -1.49 0.29 6.13
C HIS A 96 -1.39 -1.10 6.74
N GLY A 97 -1.78 -2.13 5.96
CA GLY A 97 -1.72 -3.50 6.43
C GLY A 97 -2.68 -3.79 7.59
N VAL A 98 -3.83 -3.13 7.64
CA VAL A 98 -4.84 -3.31 8.70
C VAL A 98 -6.06 -4.06 8.20
N TRP A 99 -6.64 -3.64 7.09
CA TRP A 99 -7.94 -4.10 6.59
C TRP A 99 -8.09 -5.61 6.48
N SER A 100 -7.06 -6.31 6.04
CA SER A 100 -7.10 -7.77 5.88
C SER A 100 -6.93 -8.55 7.19
N TRP A 101 -6.58 -7.88 8.28
CA TRP A 101 -6.19 -8.50 9.55
C TRP A 101 -7.18 -8.28 10.70
N ILE A 102 -8.27 -7.57 10.42
CA ILE A 102 -9.29 -7.21 11.40
C ILE A 102 -10.61 -7.91 11.12
N ALA A 103 -11.45 -8.04 12.14
CA ALA A 103 -12.78 -8.60 12.03
C ALA A 103 -13.71 -7.71 11.19
N LYS A 104 -14.81 -8.28 10.70
CA LYS A 104 -15.79 -7.54 9.90
C LYS A 104 -16.44 -6.40 10.70
N SER A 105 -16.65 -6.59 12.01
CA SER A 105 -17.13 -5.54 12.91
C SER A 105 -16.21 -4.34 12.95
N ASP A 106 -14.89 -4.59 13.08
CA ASP A 106 -13.89 -3.52 13.11
C ASP A 106 -13.82 -2.75 11.80
N ARG A 107 -13.99 -3.46 10.67
CA ARG A 107 -14.07 -2.80 9.35
C ARG A 107 -15.24 -1.82 9.30
N GLN A 108 -16.41 -2.19 9.84
CA GLN A 108 -17.56 -1.28 9.91
C GLN A 108 -17.28 -0.09 10.82
N THR A 109 -16.70 -0.32 12.00
CA THR A 109 -16.27 0.75 12.90
C THR A 109 -15.33 1.75 12.21
N ILE A 110 -14.37 1.25 11.44
CA ILE A 110 -13.45 2.08 10.65
C ILE A 110 -14.21 2.88 9.57
N VAL A 111 -15.15 2.29 8.86
CA VAL A 111 -15.97 3.00 7.86
C VAL A 111 -16.76 4.14 8.51
N ASP A 112 -17.34 3.90 9.68
CA ASP A 112 -18.09 4.92 10.44
C ASP A 112 -17.16 6.03 10.98
N LEU A 113 -15.96 5.68 11.46
CA LEU A 113 -14.91 6.64 11.82
C LEU A 113 -14.54 7.54 10.64
N ILE A 114 -14.25 6.95 9.49
CA ILE A 114 -13.90 7.69 8.26
C ILE A 114 -15.06 8.61 7.85
N ARG A 115 -16.29 8.10 7.90
CA ARG A 115 -17.48 8.90 7.59
C ARG A 115 -17.60 10.13 8.47
N ARG A 116 -17.31 10.00 9.78
CA ARG A 116 -17.39 11.08 10.78
C ARG A 116 -16.20 12.03 10.69
N LEU A 117 -14.97 11.51 10.64
CA LEU A 117 -13.76 12.27 10.88
C LEU A 117 -13.07 12.80 9.62
N LEU A 118 -13.28 12.18 8.44
CA LEU A 118 -12.63 12.68 7.23
C LEU A 118 -13.35 13.90 6.68
N VAL A 119 -12.62 14.96 6.38
CA VAL A 119 -13.18 16.18 5.77
C VAL A 119 -13.66 15.92 4.33
N PRO A 120 -14.60 16.72 3.78
CA PRO A 120 -14.88 16.70 2.33
C PRO A 120 -13.61 17.02 1.53
N GLY A 121 -13.34 16.26 0.48
CA GLY A 121 -12.08 16.30 -0.27
C GLY A 121 -10.91 15.58 0.38
N GLY A 122 -11.08 15.08 1.60
CA GLY A 122 -10.06 14.30 2.31
C GLY A 122 -9.80 12.93 1.66
N VAL A 123 -8.63 12.37 1.96
CA VAL A 123 -8.12 11.15 1.33
C VAL A 123 -8.02 10.02 2.35
N VAL A 124 -8.49 8.84 1.97
CA VAL A 124 -8.17 7.58 2.64
C VAL A 124 -7.10 6.86 1.84
N TYR A 125 -5.99 6.52 2.51
CA TYR A 125 -5.04 5.52 2.04
C TYR A 125 -5.38 4.19 2.70
N ILE A 126 -5.58 3.15 1.91
CA ILE A 126 -5.86 1.81 2.41
C ILE A 126 -5.02 0.77 1.66
N SER A 127 -4.40 -0.15 2.40
CA SER A 127 -3.74 -1.29 1.79
C SER A 127 -4.29 -2.60 2.35
N TYR A 128 -4.39 -3.60 1.47
CA TYR A 128 -5.00 -4.88 1.80
C TYR A 128 -4.58 -6.00 0.85
N ASN A 129 -4.64 -7.23 1.36
CA ASN A 129 -4.50 -8.44 0.56
C ASN A 129 -5.74 -8.61 -0.32
N THR A 130 -5.56 -8.88 -1.61
CA THR A 130 -6.68 -8.95 -2.55
C THR A 130 -6.77 -10.23 -3.33
N LEU A 131 -7.99 -10.55 -3.74
CA LEU A 131 -8.34 -11.62 -4.65
C LEU A 131 -8.45 -11.05 -6.09
N PRO A 132 -8.13 -11.86 -7.13
CA PRO A 132 -7.86 -13.30 -7.10
C PRO A 132 -6.43 -13.71 -6.71
N GLY A 133 -5.49 -12.79 -6.58
CA GLY A 133 -4.06 -13.12 -6.44
C GLY A 133 -3.71 -13.97 -5.21
N TRP A 134 -4.57 -14.03 -4.20
CA TRP A 134 -4.42 -14.92 -3.06
C TRP A 134 -5.12 -16.28 -3.23
N SER A 135 -5.78 -16.57 -4.36
CA SER A 135 -6.53 -17.82 -4.57
C SER A 135 -5.67 -19.07 -4.37
N ASP A 136 -4.45 -19.10 -4.89
CA ASP A 136 -3.51 -20.22 -4.69
C ASP A 136 -2.90 -20.22 -3.28
N GLY A 137 -2.80 -19.05 -2.65
CA GLY A 137 -2.16 -18.87 -1.35
C GLY A 137 -3.06 -19.15 -0.16
N ALA A 138 -4.36 -18.89 -0.28
CA ALA A 138 -5.30 -19.01 0.83
C ALA A 138 -5.43 -20.46 1.36
N PRO A 139 -5.57 -21.51 0.51
CA PRO A 139 -5.58 -22.89 0.98
C PRO A 139 -4.24 -23.30 1.61
N LEU A 140 -3.12 -22.81 1.06
CA LEU A 140 -1.79 -23.07 1.61
C LEU A 140 -1.64 -22.45 3.00
N ARG A 141 -2.08 -21.20 3.17
CA ARG A 141 -2.10 -20.51 4.46
C ARG A 141 -2.95 -21.27 5.48
N TYR A 142 -4.15 -21.69 5.07
CA TYR A 142 -5.04 -22.47 5.92
C TYR A 142 -4.33 -23.74 6.44
N LEU A 143 -3.65 -24.48 5.57
CA LEU A 143 -2.98 -25.71 5.94
C LEU A 143 -1.80 -25.50 6.89
N LEU A 144 -0.99 -24.43 6.66
CA LEU A 144 0.09 -24.03 7.56
C LEU A 144 -0.43 -23.69 8.96
N LYS A 145 -1.48 -22.87 9.02
CA LYS A 145 -2.12 -22.51 10.28
C LYS A 145 -2.74 -23.72 10.97
N PHE A 146 -3.48 -24.55 10.25
CA PHE A 146 -4.12 -25.74 10.80
C PHE A 146 -3.09 -26.69 11.42
N HIS A 147 -1.95 -26.91 10.76
CA HIS A 147 -0.86 -27.72 11.32
C HIS A 147 -0.30 -27.06 12.59
N ASN A 148 -0.03 -25.76 12.54
CA ASN A 148 0.46 -25.03 13.71
C ASN A 148 -0.47 -25.15 14.93
N ASP A 149 -1.77 -25.02 14.72
CA ASP A 149 -2.75 -24.98 15.81
C ASP A 149 -3.08 -26.36 16.39
N ASN A 150 -2.91 -27.45 15.60
CA ASN A 150 -3.33 -28.78 16.01
C ASN A 150 -2.18 -29.76 16.24
N VAL A 151 -0.97 -29.48 15.73
CA VAL A 151 0.17 -30.41 15.78
C VAL A 151 1.36 -29.80 16.52
N SER A 152 1.66 -28.53 16.30
CA SER A 152 2.81 -27.89 16.96
C SER A 152 2.56 -27.69 18.46
N SER A 153 3.60 -27.90 19.27
CA SER A 153 3.51 -27.64 20.70
C SER A 153 3.47 -26.12 20.98
N PRO A 154 2.56 -25.64 21.85
CA PRO A 154 2.56 -24.24 22.29
C PRO A 154 3.87 -23.78 22.95
N ASN A 155 4.65 -24.72 23.50
CA ASN A 155 5.94 -24.47 24.14
C ASN A 155 7.09 -24.34 23.14
N ASP A 156 6.88 -24.69 21.88
CA ASP A 156 7.88 -24.55 20.84
C ASP A 156 8.01 -23.09 20.41
N GLY A 157 9.25 -22.64 20.21
CA GLY A 157 9.51 -21.31 19.67
C GLY A 157 8.93 -21.13 18.26
N ILE A 158 8.53 -19.92 17.93
CA ILE A 158 7.84 -19.59 16.65
C ILE A 158 8.56 -20.09 15.41
N ARG A 159 9.90 -20.04 15.41
CA ARG A 159 10.75 -20.56 14.31
C ARG A 159 10.50 -22.04 14.08
N LYS A 160 10.57 -22.85 15.15
CA LYS A 160 10.37 -24.30 15.06
C LYS A 160 8.98 -24.63 14.55
N ARG A 161 7.95 -23.98 15.09
CA ARG A 161 6.55 -24.18 14.68
C ARG A 161 6.33 -23.91 13.18
N ILE A 162 6.95 -22.86 12.64
CA ILE A 162 6.90 -22.54 11.21
C ILE A 162 7.64 -23.58 10.37
N GLU A 163 8.85 -23.97 10.79
CA GLU A 163 9.66 -24.96 10.10
C GLU A 163 8.93 -26.31 10.00
N GLU A 164 8.27 -26.74 11.07
CA GLU A 164 7.47 -27.98 11.12
C GLU A 164 6.24 -27.87 10.19
N ALA A 165 5.50 -26.77 10.23
CA ALA A 165 4.35 -26.55 9.35
C ALA A 165 4.76 -26.53 7.87
N VAL A 166 5.86 -25.84 7.53
CA VAL A 166 6.39 -25.80 6.16
C VAL A 166 6.88 -27.19 5.72
N ALA A 167 7.57 -27.94 6.60
CA ALA A 167 8.02 -29.29 6.30
C ALA A 167 6.84 -30.24 6.04
N PHE A 168 5.78 -30.14 6.85
CA PHE A 168 4.54 -30.89 6.64
C PHE A 168 3.91 -30.59 5.29
N VAL A 169 3.71 -29.32 4.94
CA VAL A 169 3.12 -28.95 3.65
C VAL A 169 4.00 -29.41 2.48
N ARG A 170 5.33 -29.32 2.63
CA ARG A 170 6.28 -29.84 1.63
C ARG A 170 6.17 -31.37 1.46
N SER A 171 5.87 -32.11 2.52
CA SER A 171 5.64 -33.55 2.40
C SER A 171 4.44 -33.90 1.52
N LEU A 172 3.39 -33.07 1.54
CA LEU A 172 2.24 -33.22 0.63
C LEU A 172 2.61 -32.91 -0.82
N GLU A 173 3.45 -31.91 -1.05
CA GLU A 173 3.98 -31.60 -2.39
C GLU A 173 4.80 -32.79 -2.92
N ASN A 174 5.70 -33.34 -2.09
CA ASN A 174 6.52 -34.50 -2.43
C ASN A 174 5.68 -35.75 -2.69
N ALA A 175 4.56 -35.90 -1.96
CA ALA A 175 3.57 -36.98 -2.19
C ALA A 175 2.74 -36.74 -3.47
N LYS A 176 3.04 -35.70 -4.26
CA LYS A 176 2.37 -35.38 -5.52
C LYS A 176 0.88 -35.10 -5.35
N ALA A 177 0.48 -34.47 -4.23
CA ALA A 177 -0.90 -34.10 -4.00
C ALA A 177 -1.45 -33.29 -5.19
N VAL A 178 -2.68 -33.62 -5.60
CA VAL A 178 -3.33 -33.05 -6.79
C VAL A 178 -3.45 -31.52 -6.69
N PHE A 179 -3.60 -31.02 -5.46
CA PHE A 179 -3.64 -29.56 -5.20
C PHE A 179 -2.45 -28.82 -5.82
N PHE A 180 -1.22 -29.26 -5.62
CA PHE A 180 -0.03 -28.58 -6.16
C PHE A 180 0.07 -28.65 -7.69
N ARG A 181 -0.48 -29.72 -8.30
CA ARG A 181 -0.56 -29.80 -9.77
C ARG A 181 -1.59 -28.86 -10.36
N ALA A 182 -2.70 -28.69 -9.65
CA ALA A 182 -3.78 -27.77 -10.06
C ALA A 182 -3.42 -26.30 -9.79
N HIS A 183 -2.53 -26.04 -8.82
CA HIS A 183 -2.15 -24.70 -8.36
C HIS A 183 -0.63 -24.51 -8.35
N PRO A 184 0.02 -24.34 -9.51
CA PRO A 184 1.48 -24.17 -9.59
C PRO A 184 2.02 -23.00 -8.77
N GLY A 185 1.22 -21.93 -8.61
CA GLY A 185 1.54 -20.79 -7.79
C GLY A 185 1.72 -21.13 -6.31
N ALA A 186 1.06 -22.18 -5.81
CA ALA A 186 1.20 -22.65 -4.43
C ALA A 186 2.60 -23.21 -4.15
N SER A 187 3.19 -23.96 -5.08
CA SER A 187 4.56 -24.48 -4.98
C SER A 187 5.60 -23.36 -4.93
N ALA A 188 5.45 -22.37 -5.81
CA ALA A 188 6.33 -21.19 -5.81
C ALA A 188 6.22 -20.40 -4.51
N ARG A 189 4.99 -20.23 -3.99
CA ARG A 189 4.74 -19.57 -2.70
C ARG A 189 5.36 -20.35 -1.53
N LEU A 190 5.22 -21.68 -1.49
CA LEU A 190 5.79 -22.52 -0.44
C LEU A 190 7.32 -22.39 -0.38
N LYS A 191 8.00 -22.36 -1.55
CA LYS A 191 9.44 -22.12 -1.62
C LYS A 191 9.81 -20.75 -1.03
N ARG A 192 9.05 -19.71 -1.36
CA ARG A 192 9.29 -18.35 -0.84
C ARG A 192 9.07 -18.29 0.67
N ILE A 193 8.00 -18.89 1.20
CA ILE A 193 7.73 -18.95 2.65
C ILE A 193 8.91 -19.58 3.40
N ALA A 194 9.48 -20.65 2.88
CA ALA A 194 10.61 -21.35 3.49
C ALA A 194 11.91 -20.52 3.55
N SER A 195 12.03 -19.46 2.73
CA SER A 195 13.19 -18.56 2.69
C SER A 195 12.99 -17.22 3.41
N GLN A 196 11.77 -16.94 3.88
CA GLN A 196 11.44 -15.68 4.55
C GLN A 196 11.82 -15.69 6.04
N ASP A 197 11.92 -14.50 6.63
CA ASP A 197 12.07 -14.37 8.08
C ASP A 197 10.90 -15.05 8.81
N PRO A 198 11.18 -15.90 9.81
CA PRO A 198 10.14 -16.62 10.55
C PRO A 198 9.13 -15.72 11.25
N ARG A 199 9.53 -14.53 11.70
CA ARG A 199 8.60 -13.58 12.36
C ARG A 199 7.59 -13.02 11.35
N TYR A 200 8.09 -12.66 10.16
CA TYR A 200 7.23 -12.24 9.05
C TYR A 200 6.29 -13.37 8.63
N THR A 201 6.82 -14.59 8.49
CA THR A 201 6.02 -15.77 8.12
C THR A 201 4.95 -16.07 9.17
N ALA A 202 5.27 -15.94 10.47
CA ALA A 202 4.29 -16.11 11.53
C ALA A 202 3.13 -15.11 11.42
N HIS A 203 3.45 -13.85 11.23
CA HIS A 203 2.44 -12.80 11.06
C HIS A 203 1.57 -13.09 9.83
N GLU A 204 2.16 -13.37 8.68
CA GLU A 204 1.44 -13.53 7.42
C GLU A 204 0.61 -14.82 7.35
N TYR A 205 1.08 -15.91 7.95
CA TYR A 205 0.47 -17.24 7.75
C TYR A 205 -0.16 -17.87 8.98
N LEU A 206 0.14 -17.42 10.20
CA LEU A 206 -0.35 -18.07 11.42
C LEU A 206 -1.34 -17.22 12.25
N THR A 207 -1.54 -15.96 11.93
CA THR A 207 -2.54 -15.11 12.61
C THR A 207 -3.97 -15.59 12.34
N ASP A 208 -4.87 -15.37 13.33
CA ASP A 208 -6.26 -15.81 13.28
C ASP A 208 -7.09 -15.04 12.26
N ASN A 209 -7.12 -13.74 12.42
CA ASN A 209 -7.85 -12.86 11.52
C ASN A 209 -7.03 -12.61 10.26
N TRP A 210 -7.49 -13.15 9.15
CA TRP A 210 -6.96 -12.84 7.83
C TRP A 210 -8.04 -13.06 6.77
N GLN A 211 -8.39 -12.02 6.07
CA GLN A 211 -9.44 -12.05 5.06
C GLN A 211 -9.00 -11.17 3.87
N PRO A 212 -8.41 -11.78 2.82
CA PRO A 212 -8.22 -11.08 1.55
C PRO A 212 -9.58 -10.75 0.95
N ASP A 213 -9.67 -9.62 0.27
CA ASP A 213 -10.95 -9.13 -0.23
C ASP A 213 -10.87 -8.76 -1.70
N TYR A 214 -12.01 -8.75 -2.40
CA TYR A 214 -12.08 -8.18 -3.74
C TYR A 214 -12.15 -6.65 -3.66
N PHE A 215 -11.53 -5.98 -4.62
CA PHE A 215 -11.64 -4.52 -4.74
C PHE A 215 -13.08 -4.02 -4.67
N ALA A 216 -14.01 -4.70 -5.37
CA ALA A 216 -15.41 -4.32 -5.37
C ALA A 216 -16.06 -4.31 -3.99
N HIS A 217 -15.66 -5.22 -3.10
CA HIS A 217 -16.18 -5.26 -1.72
C HIS A 217 -15.63 -4.10 -0.89
N VAL A 218 -14.32 -3.82 -0.99
CA VAL A 218 -13.69 -2.70 -0.30
C VAL A 218 -14.26 -1.37 -0.77
N ALA A 219 -14.41 -1.19 -2.08
CA ALA A 219 -15.03 0.01 -2.67
C ALA A 219 -16.48 0.20 -2.19
N ARG A 220 -17.26 -0.89 -2.12
CA ARG A 220 -18.64 -0.83 -1.59
C ARG A 220 -18.66 -0.43 -0.13
N ALA A 221 -17.85 -1.05 0.73
CA ALA A 221 -17.78 -0.69 2.14
C ALA A 221 -17.42 0.78 2.33
N LEU A 222 -16.38 1.26 1.63
CA LEU A 222 -15.94 2.65 1.73
C LEU A 222 -16.95 3.65 1.13
N SER A 223 -17.80 3.22 0.19
CA SER A 223 -18.87 4.07 -0.37
C SER A 223 -19.91 4.49 0.68
N GLU A 224 -20.10 3.70 1.73
CA GLU A 224 -20.96 4.06 2.88
C GLU A 224 -20.45 5.32 3.60
N ALA A 225 -19.12 5.56 3.57
CA ALA A 225 -18.49 6.79 4.06
C ALA A 225 -18.41 7.90 2.99
N LYS A 226 -19.14 7.78 1.88
CA LYS A 226 -19.13 8.72 0.73
C LYS A 226 -17.77 8.84 0.05
N LEU A 227 -17.02 7.76 0.05
CA LEU A 227 -15.72 7.66 -0.62
C LEU A 227 -15.88 7.08 -2.03
N SER A 228 -15.13 7.64 -2.95
CA SER A 228 -14.95 7.11 -4.31
C SER A 228 -13.49 6.75 -4.53
N PHE A 229 -13.24 5.65 -5.24
CA PHE A 229 -11.87 5.29 -5.66
C PHE A 229 -11.30 6.39 -6.57
N ALA A 230 -10.09 6.81 -6.28
CA ALA A 230 -9.41 7.88 -7.01
C ALA A 230 -8.20 7.38 -7.79
N ALA A 231 -7.31 6.61 -7.14
CA ALA A 231 -6.09 6.12 -7.74
C ALA A 231 -5.49 4.94 -6.96
N SER A 232 -4.63 4.15 -7.59
CA SER A 232 -3.67 3.34 -6.85
C SER A 232 -2.51 4.23 -6.38
N SER A 233 -2.10 4.10 -5.13
CA SER A 233 -0.90 4.80 -4.64
C SER A 233 0.39 4.13 -5.14
N ASN A 234 0.32 2.89 -5.62
CA ASN A 234 1.42 2.24 -6.32
C ASN A 234 1.33 2.51 -7.82
N ILE A 235 2.00 3.55 -8.27
CA ILE A 235 1.96 3.99 -9.66
C ILE A 235 2.51 2.91 -10.61
N LEU A 236 3.53 2.16 -10.17
CA LEU A 236 4.17 1.13 -11.01
C LEU A 236 3.20 0.00 -11.39
N ASP A 237 2.22 -0.34 -10.55
CA ASP A 237 1.20 -1.35 -10.89
C ASP A 237 0.43 -0.98 -12.16
N ARG A 238 0.31 0.33 -12.44
CA ARG A 238 -0.44 0.85 -13.59
C ARG A 238 0.39 1.06 -14.85
N PHE A 239 1.69 1.20 -14.69
CA PHE A 239 2.62 1.44 -15.80
C PHE A 239 3.39 0.19 -16.23
N ASN A 240 3.25 -0.94 -15.52
CA ASN A 240 3.91 -2.17 -15.92
C ASN A 240 3.31 -2.72 -17.23
N PRO A 241 3.99 -2.55 -18.38
CA PRO A 241 3.46 -2.96 -19.68
C PRO A 241 3.39 -4.49 -19.82
N THR A 242 4.09 -5.22 -18.96
CA THR A 242 4.14 -6.69 -18.99
C THR A 242 3.12 -7.34 -18.07
N ALA A 243 2.57 -6.60 -17.09
CA ALA A 243 1.58 -7.12 -16.16
C ALA A 243 0.23 -7.41 -16.83
N ILE A 244 -0.11 -6.66 -17.89
CA ILE A 244 -1.39 -6.79 -18.60
C ILE A 244 -1.14 -6.83 -20.11
N SER A 245 -1.69 -7.84 -20.78
CA SER A 245 -1.57 -7.99 -22.23
C SER A 245 -2.21 -6.81 -23.01
N ALA A 246 -1.90 -6.70 -24.29
CA ALA A 246 -2.52 -5.68 -25.15
C ALA A 246 -4.04 -5.87 -25.25
N GLU A 247 -4.50 -7.12 -25.29
CA GLU A 247 -5.90 -7.50 -25.27
C GLU A 247 -6.57 -7.10 -23.97
N GLY A 248 -5.90 -7.35 -22.83
CA GLY A 248 -6.39 -6.93 -21.50
C GLY A 248 -6.54 -5.41 -21.40
N ARG A 249 -5.60 -4.64 -21.94
CA ARG A 249 -5.72 -3.16 -22.01
C ARG A 249 -6.89 -2.72 -22.88
N LYS A 250 -7.12 -3.37 -24.02
CA LYS A 250 -8.28 -3.09 -24.88
C LYS A 250 -9.58 -3.38 -24.14
N LEU A 251 -9.66 -4.52 -23.43
CA LEU A 251 -10.83 -4.85 -22.62
C LEU A 251 -11.08 -3.79 -21.54
N LEU A 252 -10.07 -3.37 -20.80
CA LEU A 252 -10.21 -2.33 -19.77
C LEU A 252 -10.70 -1.00 -20.34
N ALA A 253 -10.34 -0.67 -21.58
CA ALA A 253 -10.77 0.55 -22.25
C ALA A 253 -12.25 0.54 -22.65
N THR A 254 -12.92 -0.62 -22.69
CA THR A 254 -14.34 -0.74 -22.98
C THR A 254 -15.24 -0.69 -21.74
N VAL A 255 -14.63 -0.60 -20.54
CA VAL A 255 -15.37 -0.64 -19.28
C VAL A 255 -15.41 0.75 -18.64
N ASP A 256 -16.58 1.37 -18.62
CA ASP A 256 -16.78 2.71 -18.04
C ASP A 256 -16.89 2.68 -16.51
N ASP A 257 -17.57 1.65 -15.97
CA ASP A 257 -17.72 1.52 -14.52
C ASP A 257 -16.38 1.30 -13.83
N THR A 258 -16.03 2.20 -12.93
CA THR A 258 -14.73 2.19 -12.25
C THR A 258 -14.55 0.95 -11.37
N VAL A 259 -15.58 0.50 -10.68
CA VAL A 259 -15.49 -0.65 -9.77
C VAL A 259 -15.29 -1.93 -10.57
N LEU A 260 -16.02 -2.11 -11.65
CA LEU A 260 -15.86 -3.24 -12.55
C LEU A 260 -14.49 -3.22 -13.23
N ARG A 261 -14.05 -2.06 -13.74
CA ARG A 261 -12.74 -1.91 -14.41
C ARG A 261 -11.58 -2.25 -13.47
N GLU A 262 -11.60 -1.78 -12.24
CA GLU A 262 -10.58 -2.08 -11.23
C GLU A 262 -10.60 -3.56 -10.81
N THR A 263 -11.79 -4.15 -10.70
CA THR A 263 -11.92 -5.59 -10.43
C THR A 263 -11.35 -6.43 -11.58
N ILE A 264 -11.67 -6.08 -12.84
CA ILE A 264 -11.08 -6.75 -14.02
C ILE A 264 -9.55 -6.60 -14.03
N PHE A 265 -9.04 -5.41 -13.66
CA PHE A 265 -7.60 -5.18 -13.55
C PHE A 265 -6.94 -6.18 -12.59
N ASP A 266 -7.54 -6.45 -11.45
CA ASP A 266 -7.03 -7.43 -10.47
C ASP A 266 -6.95 -8.84 -11.05
N TYR A 267 -7.94 -9.24 -11.88
CA TYR A 267 -7.91 -10.53 -12.58
C TYR A 267 -6.83 -10.58 -13.66
N LEU A 268 -6.67 -9.51 -14.44
CA LEU A 268 -5.67 -9.46 -15.50
C LEU A 268 -4.24 -9.49 -14.96
N GLY A 269 -3.99 -8.85 -13.82
CA GLY A 269 -2.69 -8.78 -13.17
C GLY A 269 -2.47 -9.83 -12.08
N ASN A 270 -3.46 -10.68 -11.79
CA ASN A 270 -3.45 -11.59 -10.62
C ASN A 270 -3.01 -10.87 -9.34
N GLN A 271 -3.64 -9.72 -9.07
CA GLN A 271 -3.23 -8.79 -8.02
C GLN A 271 -3.35 -9.42 -6.63
N GLN A 272 -2.28 -9.37 -5.85
CA GLN A 272 -2.21 -9.97 -4.51
C GLN A 272 -2.31 -8.94 -3.39
N PHE A 273 -1.91 -7.71 -3.66
CA PHE A 273 -1.89 -6.62 -2.67
C PHE A 273 -2.22 -5.30 -3.32
N ARG A 274 -3.17 -4.57 -2.75
CA ARG A 274 -3.56 -3.25 -3.23
C ARG A 274 -3.15 -2.16 -2.24
N ARG A 275 -2.88 -0.98 -2.79
CA ARG A 275 -2.63 0.28 -2.08
C ARG A 275 -3.44 1.34 -2.76
N ASP A 276 -4.62 1.59 -2.24
CA ASP A 276 -5.62 2.40 -2.92
C ASP A 276 -5.84 3.74 -2.21
N LEU A 277 -6.17 4.75 -3.00
CA LEU A 277 -6.60 6.07 -2.56
C LEU A 277 -8.07 6.24 -2.86
N PHE A 278 -8.82 6.57 -1.82
CA PHE A 278 -10.23 6.94 -1.92
C PHE A 278 -10.42 8.38 -1.45
N VAL A 279 -11.31 9.12 -2.10
CA VAL A 279 -11.55 10.54 -1.80
C VAL A 279 -13.01 10.75 -1.43
N LYS A 280 -13.26 11.49 -0.35
CA LYS A 280 -14.60 11.86 0.10
C LYS A 280 -15.11 13.04 -0.71
N GLY A 281 -16.16 12.81 -1.52
CA GLY A 281 -16.67 13.83 -2.43
C GLY A 281 -15.67 14.20 -3.51
N LEU A 282 -15.17 13.19 -4.23
CA LEU A 282 -14.18 13.31 -5.29
C LEU A 282 -14.55 14.40 -6.31
N ARG A 283 -13.60 15.25 -6.63
CA ARG A 283 -13.71 16.30 -7.66
C ARG A 283 -12.58 16.16 -8.67
N MET A 284 -12.92 16.38 -9.94
CA MET A 284 -11.93 16.38 -11.03
C MET A 284 -11.32 17.78 -11.21
N LEU A 285 -10.04 17.82 -11.54
CA LEU A 285 -9.33 19.00 -11.97
C LEU A 285 -9.67 19.30 -13.44
N PRO A 286 -9.92 20.55 -13.82
CA PRO A 286 -9.85 20.96 -15.21
C PRO A 286 -8.46 20.68 -15.81
N ALA A 287 -8.38 20.35 -17.11
CA ALA A 287 -7.14 19.95 -17.75
C ALA A 287 -5.98 20.96 -17.59
N GLY A 288 -6.28 22.26 -17.63
CA GLY A 288 -5.29 23.31 -17.41
C GLY A 288 -4.74 23.33 -15.97
N GLU A 289 -5.62 23.12 -14.97
CA GLU A 289 -5.23 23.05 -13.57
C GLU A 289 -4.44 21.76 -13.29
N GLN A 290 -4.82 20.64 -13.88
CA GLN A 290 -4.06 19.38 -13.78
C GLN A 290 -2.64 19.56 -14.29
N THR A 291 -2.46 20.21 -15.44
CA THR A 291 -1.13 20.49 -16.00
C THR A 291 -0.31 21.35 -15.06
N ALA A 292 -0.89 22.42 -14.51
CA ALA A 292 -0.21 23.30 -13.56
C ALA A 292 0.21 22.56 -12.29
N GLU A 293 -0.68 21.71 -11.73
CA GLU A 293 -0.39 20.88 -10.57
C GLU A 293 0.75 19.88 -10.83
N LEU A 294 0.78 19.22 -12.01
CA LEU A 294 1.86 18.32 -12.40
C LEU A 294 3.19 19.05 -12.52
N GLN A 295 3.20 20.26 -13.10
CA GLN A 295 4.40 21.09 -13.23
C GLN A 295 4.93 21.57 -11.88
N ALA A 296 4.05 21.80 -10.91
CA ALA A 296 4.42 22.20 -9.55
C ALA A 296 5.06 21.08 -8.72
N ILE A 297 4.88 19.81 -9.11
CA ILE A 297 5.46 18.66 -8.40
C ILE A 297 6.98 18.70 -8.52
N ARG A 298 7.64 18.46 -7.38
CA ARG A 298 9.09 18.34 -7.32
C ARG A 298 9.49 16.90 -7.03
N PHE A 299 10.48 16.41 -7.75
CA PHE A 299 11.02 15.07 -7.66
C PHE A 299 12.41 15.10 -7.05
N MET A 300 12.69 14.18 -6.16
CA MET A 300 14.01 13.94 -5.61
C MET A 300 14.25 12.44 -5.47
N VAL A 301 15.49 12.04 -5.54
CA VAL A 301 15.89 10.68 -5.19
C VAL A 301 16.42 10.67 -3.76
N THR A 302 16.14 9.58 -3.06
CA THR A 302 16.57 9.34 -1.67
C THR A 302 17.62 8.24 -1.57
N ARG A 303 18.18 7.84 -2.72
CA ARG A 303 19.16 6.76 -2.85
C ARG A 303 20.36 7.22 -3.68
N THR A 304 21.48 6.54 -3.54
CA THR A 304 22.65 6.78 -4.40
C THR A 304 22.35 6.39 -5.85
N ALA A 305 23.17 6.87 -6.80
CA ALA A 305 23.01 6.49 -8.23
C ALA A 305 23.15 4.98 -8.45
N ALA A 306 24.04 4.32 -7.70
CA ALA A 306 24.23 2.86 -7.79
C ALA A 306 23.00 2.10 -7.28
N ASP A 307 22.47 2.51 -6.11
CA ASP A 307 21.27 1.91 -5.53
C ASP A 307 20.01 2.16 -6.38
N LEU A 308 19.93 3.34 -7.02
CA LEU A 308 18.82 3.66 -7.91
C LEU A 308 18.79 2.74 -9.13
N ARG A 309 19.96 2.46 -9.74
CA ARG A 309 20.06 1.55 -10.89
C ARG A 309 19.67 0.12 -10.51
N SER A 310 20.14 -0.38 -9.36
CA SER A 310 19.74 -1.69 -8.83
C SER A 310 18.24 -1.76 -8.61
N THR A 311 17.67 -0.76 -7.94
CA THR A 311 16.21 -0.68 -7.66
C THR A 311 15.37 -0.64 -8.93
N LEU A 312 15.81 0.10 -9.95
CA LEU A 312 15.12 0.15 -11.25
C LEU A 312 15.15 -1.20 -11.94
N ASN A 313 16.29 -1.90 -11.91
CA ASN A 313 16.41 -3.24 -12.48
C ASN A 313 15.50 -4.24 -11.77
N GLU A 314 15.43 -4.21 -10.46
CA GLU A 314 14.54 -5.07 -9.67
C GLU A 314 13.04 -4.74 -9.91
N ALA A 315 12.69 -3.45 -9.90
CA ALA A 315 11.31 -3.01 -10.10
C ALA A 315 10.80 -3.19 -11.54
N CYS A 316 11.72 -3.19 -12.50
CA CYS A 316 11.44 -3.18 -13.93
C CYS A 316 12.15 -4.34 -14.65
N GLU A 317 12.28 -5.50 -14.01
CA GLU A 317 13.07 -6.66 -14.47
C GLU A 317 12.79 -7.06 -15.94
N ASN A 318 11.57 -6.80 -16.41
CA ASN A 318 11.15 -7.10 -17.78
C ASN A 318 11.02 -5.86 -18.68
N TRP A 319 11.51 -4.68 -18.24
CA TRP A 319 11.42 -3.46 -19.02
C TRP A 319 12.75 -3.20 -19.73
N LYS A 320 12.67 -2.92 -21.02
CA LYS A 320 13.80 -2.34 -21.74
C LYS A 320 13.84 -0.84 -21.46
N LEU A 321 14.53 -0.47 -20.38
CA LEU A 321 14.77 0.94 -20.07
C LEU A 321 15.74 1.51 -21.10
N ASN A 322 15.43 2.71 -21.60
CA ASN A 322 16.36 3.44 -22.46
C ASN A 322 17.51 4.00 -21.61
N ASP A 323 18.70 3.38 -21.69
CA ASP A 323 19.85 3.74 -20.86
C ASP A 323 20.28 5.22 -21.02
N GLU A 324 20.17 5.79 -22.19
CA GLU A 324 20.52 7.19 -22.45
C GLU A 324 19.56 8.14 -21.71
N LEU A 325 18.24 7.85 -21.78
CA LEU A 325 17.22 8.63 -21.11
C LEU A 325 17.32 8.51 -19.58
N TYR A 326 17.36 7.28 -19.09
CA TYR A 326 17.41 7.03 -17.64
C TYR A 326 18.75 7.45 -17.04
N GLY A 327 19.86 7.34 -17.78
CA GLY A 327 21.15 7.88 -17.39
C GLY A 327 21.12 9.40 -17.22
N SER A 328 20.61 10.12 -18.21
CA SER A 328 20.47 11.58 -18.17
C SER A 328 19.54 12.05 -17.06
N LEU A 329 18.39 11.37 -16.88
CA LEU A 329 17.44 11.65 -15.81
C LEU A 329 18.04 11.40 -14.43
N THR A 330 18.77 10.30 -14.24
CA THR A 330 19.45 9.98 -12.99
C THR A 330 20.48 11.05 -12.65
N GLN A 331 21.31 11.46 -13.61
CA GLN A 331 22.31 12.53 -13.43
C GLN A 331 21.62 13.85 -13.05
N ALA A 332 20.54 14.20 -13.73
CA ALA A 332 19.77 15.40 -13.39
C ALA A 332 19.20 15.35 -11.96
N LEU A 333 18.68 14.20 -11.53
CA LEU A 333 18.09 14.03 -10.21
C LEU A 333 19.12 14.07 -9.07
N ILE A 334 20.32 13.53 -9.26
CA ILE A 334 21.39 13.51 -8.24
C ILE A 334 22.24 14.78 -8.21
N SER A 335 22.17 15.62 -9.26
CA SER A 335 22.92 16.87 -9.32
C SER A 335 22.54 17.81 -8.17
N GLU A 336 23.42 18.74 -7.82
CA GLU A 336 23.17 19.76 -6.79
C GLU A 336 22.82 19.19 -5.39
N GLY A 337 23.38 18.04 -5.03
CA GLY A 337 23.19 17.44 -3.71
C GLY A 337 21.79 16.88 -3.46
N PHE A 338 21.20 16.26 -4.45
CA PHE A 338 19.87 15.61 -4.37
C PHE A 338 18.70 16.58 -4.08
N ARG A 339 18.85 17.86 -4.40
CA ARG A 339 17.76 18.82 -4.19
C ARG A 339 16.55 18.50 -5.04
N PRO A 340 15.31 18.73 -4.53
CA PRO A 340 14.10 18.51 -5.28
C PRO A 340 14.06 19.36 -6.58
N LYS A 341 13.76 18.74 -7.72
CA LYS A 341 13.70 19.35 -9.05
C LYS A 341 12.29 19.34 -9.61
N SER A 342 11.90 20.42 -10.28
CA SER A 342 10.62 20.47 -10.99
C SER A 342 10.65 19.58 -12.24
N LEU A 343 9.47 19.16 -12.70
CA LEU A 343 9.32 18.43 -13.96
C LEU A 343 9.94 19.23 -15.13
N GLU A 344 9.76 20.54 -15.12
CA GLU A 344 10.33 21.42 -16.16
C GLU A 344 11.87 21.40 -16.16
N SER A 345 12.51 21.51 -14.99
CA SER A 345 13.98 21.45 -14.90
C SER A 345 14.55 20.09 -15.34
N LEU A 346 13.85 19.01 -14.99
CA LEU A 346 14.21 17.67 -15.44
C LEU A 346 14.05 17.54 -16.97
N HIS A 347 12.98 18.04 -17.53
CA HIS A 347 12.72 18.02 -18.96
C HIS A 347 13.75 18.84 -19.75
N GLN A 348 14.19 19.98 -19.21
CA GLN A 348 15.29 20.77 -19.81
C GLN A 348 16.62 20.00 -19.77
N ALA A 349 16.92 19.32 -18.67
CA ALA A 349 18.16 18.56 -18.49
C ALA A 349 18.29 17.36 -19.44
N ILE A 350 17.18 16.72 -19.80
CA ILE A 350 17.16 15.57 -20.72
C ILE A 350 16.98 15.94 -22.19
N GLY A 351 16.75 17.24 -22.51
CA GLY A 351 16.56 17.77 -23.85
C GLY A 351 15.10 17.74 -24.32
N ARG A 352 14.52 18.93 -24.52
CA ARG A 352 13.08 19.10 -24.86
C ARG A 352 12.65 18.41 -26.16
N GLU A 353 13.57 18.22 -27.09
CA GLU A 353 13.25 17.69 -28.42
C GLU A 353 13.05 16.17 -28.46
N ARG A 354 13.47 15.46 -27.43
CA ARG A 354 13.48 13.99 -27.42
C ARG A 354 12.24 13.35 -26.78
N PHE A 355 11.49 14.07 -25.93
CA PHE A 355 10.38 13.49 -25.17
C PHE A 355 9.23 14.50 -25.00
N SER A 356 8.06 14.19 -25.55
CA SER A 356 6.84 14.95 -25.24
C SER A 356 6.17 14.36 -24.00
N VAL A 357 5.88 15.20 -23.02
CA VAL A 357 4.98 14.86 -21.93
C VAL A 357 3.55 14.90 -22.49
N LYS A 358 3.00 13.74 -22.89
CA LYS A 358 1.58 13.56 -23.18
C LYS A 358 0.92 12.81 -22.05
#